data_a3760580e5b95f9180fff2839026f02e
#
_entry.id   a3760580e5b95f9180fff2839026f02e
#
_cell.length_a   1.000
_cell.length_b   1.000
_cell.length_c   1.000
_cell.angle_alpha   90.00
_cell.angle_beta   90.00
_cell.angle_gamma   90.00
#
_symmetry.space_group_name_H-M   'P 1'
#
loop_
_entity.id
_entity.type
_entity.pdbx_description
1 polymer ?
#
loop_
_entity_poly.entity_id
_entity_poly.type
_entity_poly.pdbx_seq_one_letter_code
_entity_poly.pdbx_strand_id
1 'polypeptide(L)'
;MYALCRWLFVTLLAWPVVLLWLGLTVRHRQRLPRQGPAILIANHNSHLDLLVLLTLLPLSRIPQIRPVAAADYFFRNRVLRFIAVWFLGLIPVVRGKTPRRDRSDPVTTNETLGESVDPLAGCRQALAKGEIIILFPEGTRGEPEVLSRLKPGLWHLLKNQPEIPVIPIYLQGLGKSMPKGEWIPIPFFVDAYVGRPLPYDNDKALYLQTLEDCFAVLATKGATRLRRTLPTDER
;
A
#
# COMPACT_ATOMS: atom_id res chain seq x y z
N MET A 1 5.71 4.01 -23.34
CA MET A 1 4.73 2.91 -23.48
C MET A 1 4.11 2.51 -22.14
N TYR A 2 4.88 2.07 -21.12
CA TYR A 2 4.33 1.70 -19.79
C TYR A 2 3.51 2.80 -19.11
N ALA A 3 3.95 4.06 -19.17
CA ALA A 3 3.23 5.18 -18.56
C ALA A 3 1.83 5.39 -19.16
N LEU A 4 1.70 5.23 -20.48
CA LEU A 4 0.43 5.32 -21.18
C LEU A 4 -0.51 4.17 -20.80
N CYS A 5 -0.02 2.92 -20.76
CA CYS A 5 -0.82 1.76 -20.35
C CYS A 5 -1.34 1.93 -18.92
N ARG A 6 -0.52 2.42 -18.00
CA ARG A 6 -0.93 2.70 -16.62
C ARG A 6 -1.97 3.81 -16.54
N TRP A 7 -1.75 4.88 -17.29
CA TRP A 7 -2.70 6.00 -17.35
C TRP A 7 -4.06 5.54 -17.88
N LEU A 8 -4.07 4.78 -18.99
CA LEU A 8 -5.30 4.20 -19.55
C LEU A 8 -5.99 3.25 -18.57
N PHE A 9 -5.24 2.36 -17.92
CA PHE A 9 -5.78 1.44 -16.93
C PHE A 9 -6.45 2.17 -15.77
N VAL A 10 -5.77 3.17 -15.20
CA VAL A 10 -6.35 3.92 -14.07
C VAL A 10 -7.55 4.74 -14.51
N THR A 11 -7.48 5.38 -15.68
CA THR A 11 -8.56 6.27 -16.16
C THR A 11 -9.78 5.51 -16.62
N LEU A 12 -9.60 4.39 -17.37
CA LEU A 12 -10.69 3.66 -17.99
C LEU A 12 -11.24 2.53 -17.12
N LEU A 13 -10.46 2.02 -16.16
CA LEU A 13 -10.90 0.91 -15.31
C LEU A 13 -10.95 1.32 -13.84
N ALA A 14 -9.84 1.74 -13.23
CA ALA A 14 -9.79 1.98 -11.80
C ALA A 14 -10.70 3.14 -11.37
N TRP A 15 -10.66 4.25 -12.07
CA TRP A 15 -11.47 5.44 -11.79
C TRP A 15 -12.98 5.18 -11.87
N PRO A 16 -13.53 4.60 -12.96
CA PRO A 16 -14.96 4.29 -13.01
C PRO A 16 -15.39 3.30 -11.91
N VAL A 17 -14.62 2.24 -11.68
CA VAL A 17 -14.92 1.28 -10.60
C VAL A 17 -14.94 1.95 -9.24
N VAL A 18 -13.95 2.78 -8.93
CA VAL A 18 -13.84 3.42 -7.62
C VAL A 18 -14.90 4.50 -7.42
N LEU A 19 -15.19 5.32 -8.43
CA LEU A 19 -16.14 6.43 -8.30
C LEU A 19 -17.60 6.01 -8.46
N LEU A 20 -17.89 5.16 -9.46
CA LEU A 20 -19.27 4.82 -9.78
C LEU A 20 -19.76 3.60 -8.99
N TRP A 21 -18.88 2.65 -8.70
CA TRP A 21 -19.25 1.40 -8.03
C TRP A 21 -19.04 1.43 -6.53
N LEU A 22 -17.91 2.03 -6.06
CA LEU A 22 -17.54 2.04 -4.65
C LEU A 22 -17.94 3.33 -3.91
N GLY A 23 -18.46 4.35 -4.57
CA GLY A 23 -18.89 5.60 -3.93
C GLY A 23 -17.81 6.20 -3.01
N LEU A 24 -16.57 6.35 -3.50
CA LEU A 24 -15.41 6.78 -2.70
C LEU A 24 -15.58 8.19 -2.14
N THR A 25 -15.47 8.33 -0.84
CA THR A 25 -15.32 9.61 -0.14
C THR A 25 -13.92 9.78 0.42
N VAL A 26 -13.23 10.86 0.04
CA VAL A 26 -11.87 11.16 0.52
C VAL A 26 -11.90 12.26 1.56
N ARG A 27 -11.45 11.97 2.78
CA ARG A 27 -11.36 12.92 3.90
C ARG A 27 -9.97 13.49 4.02
N HIS A 28 -9.87 14.80 4.16
CA HIS A 28 -8.60 15.55 4.24
C HIS A 28 -7.71 15.38 3.00
N ARG A 29 -8.30 15.37 1.80
CA ARG A 29 -7.61 15.23 0.51
C ARG A 29 -6.46 16.22 0.34
N GLN A 30 -6.53 17.39 0.97
CA GLN A 30 -5.49 18.44 0.94
C GLN A 30 -4.15 18.00 1.57
N ARG A 31 -4.14 16.88 2.32
CA ARG A 31 -2.91 16.31 2.91
C ARG A 31 -2.17 15.38 1.98
N LEU A 32 -2.79 14.98 0.86
CA LEU A 32 -2.12 14.16 -0.14
C LEU A 32 -0.98 14.95 -0.80
N PRO A 33 0.15 14.28 -1.13
CA PRO A 33 1.27 14.94 -1.76
C PRO A 33 0.90 15.38 -3.17
N ARG A 34 1.27 16.58 -3.55
CA ARG A 34 1.09 17.09 -4.91
C ARG A 34 2.18 16.60 -5.86
N GLN A 35 3.33 16.25 -5.31
CA GLN A 35 4.51 15.74 -6.02
C GLN A 35 5.33 14.85 -5.08
N GLY A 36 6.19 13.99 -5.64
CA GLY A 36 7.14 13.21 -4.89
C GLY A 36 8.48 13.96 -4.66
N PRO A 37 9.40 13.35 -3.90
CA PRO A 37 9.25 12.03 -3.30
C PRO A 37 8.27 12.02 -2.13
N ALA A 38 7.50 10.95 -1.98
CA ALA A 38 6.60 10.75 -0.85
C ALA A 38 6.25 9.27 -0.67
N ILE A 39 5.82 8.89 0.53
CA ILE A 39 5.37 7.53 0.83
C ILE A 39 3.94 7.60 1.33
N LEU A 40 3.02 6.96 0.63
CA LEU A 40 1.66 6.70 1.09
C LEU A 40 1.64 5.34 1.76
N ILE A 41 1.17 5.29 2.99
CA ILE A 41 0.98 4.03 3.72
C ILE A 41 -0.49 3.82 4.01
N ALA A 42 -0.97 2.59 3.83
CA ALA A 42 -2.37 2.27 4.07
C ALA A 42 -2.54 0.91 4.76
N ASN A 43 -3.66 0.73 5.48
CA ASN A 43 -4.11 -0.59 5.91
C ASN A 43 -4.48 -1.45 4.69
N HIS A 44 -4.38 -2.77 4.83
CA HIS A 44 -4.57 -3.70 3.70
C HIS A 44 -5.71 -4.68 3.95
N ASN A 45 -6.90 -4.34 3.46
CA ASN A 45 -8.13 -5.09 3.66
C ASN A 45 -8.55 -5.90 2.42
N SER A 46 -8.29 -5.37 1.22
CA SER A 46 -8.86 -5.88 -0.02
C SER A 46 -7.89 -5.73 -1.21
N HIS A 47 -8.14 -6.43 -2.29
CA HIS A 47 -7.48 -6.20 -3.58
C HIS A 47 -7.80 -4.81 -4.16
N LEU A 48 -8.95 -4.25 -3.79
CA LEU A 48 -9.40 -2.94 -4.24
C LEU A 48 -8.63 -1.79 -3.59
N ASP A 49 -7.93 -2.03 -2.47
CA ASP A 49 -7.17 -1.00 -1.74
C ASP A 49 -6.20 -0.27 -2.67
N LEU A 50 -5.47 -1.03 -3.49
CA LEU A 50 -4.53 -0.46 -4.44
C LEU A 50 -5.23 0.39 -5.51
N LEU A 51 -6.37 -0.07 -6.04
CA LEU A 51 -7.12 0.68 -7.04
C LEU A 51 -7.59 2.02 -6.45
N VAL A 52 -8.13 2.00 -5.23
CA VAL A 52 -8.54 3.22 -4.52
C VAL A 52 -7.34 4.16 -4.35
N LEU A 53 -6.21 3.67 -3.85
CA LEU A 53 -5.03 4.51 -3.63
C LEU A 53 -4.48 5.14 -4.93
N LEU A 54 -4.53 4.43 -6.05
CA LEU A 54 -4.15 4.97 -7.36
C LEU A 54 -5.06 6.11 -7.82
N THR A 55 -6.33 6.13 -7.40
CA THR A 55 -7.30 7.19 -7.78
C THR A 55 -7.27 8.41 -6.85
N LEU A 56 -6.57 8.35 -5.72
CA LEU A 56 -6.49 9.47 -4.78
C LEU A 56 -5.67 10.63 -5.31
N LEU A 57 -4.66 10.34 -6.12
CA LEU A 57 -3.75 11.33 -6.68
C LEU A 57 -4.21 11.82 -8.07
N PRO A 58 -3.77 13.01 -8.52
CA PRO A 58 -4.10 13.50 -9.85
C PRO A 58 -3.65 12.54 -10.96
N LEU A 59 -4.44 12.41 -12.02
CA LEU A 59 -4.15 11.53 -13.15
C LEU A 59 -2.78 11.81 -13.80
N SER A 60 -2.32 13.07 -13.76
CA SER A 60 -0.97 13.45 -14.24
C SER A 60 0.16 12.81 -13.44
N ARG A 61 -0.10 12.33 -12.23
CA ARG A 61 0.90 11.70 -11.35
C ARG A 61 0.96 10.19 -11.46
N ILE A 62 0.01 9.55 -12.13
CA ILE A 62 -0.03 8.08 -12.28
C ILE A 62 1.31 7.48 -12.73
N PRO A 63 2.06 8.06 -13.70
CA PRO A 63 3.35 7.52 -14.09
C PRO A 63 4.40 7.51 -12.96
N GLN A 64 4.25 8.37 -11.97
CA GLN A 64 5.17 8.53 -10.84
C GLN A 64 4.75 7.73 -9.59
N ILE A 65 3.59 7.08 -9.62
CA ILE A 65 3.11 6.28 -8.47
C ILE A 65 3.69 4.87 -8.58
N ARG A 66 4.30 4.37 -7.50
CA ARG A 66 4.97 3.08 -7.43
C ARG A 66 4.45 2.25 -6.26
N PRO A 67 3.46 1.42 -6.46
CA PRO A 67 3.05 0.48 -5.43
C PRO A 67 4.14 -0.54 -5.14
N VAL A 68 4.28 -0.90 -3.87
CA VAL A 68 5.24 -1.90 -3.40
C VAL A 68 4.51 -3.21 -3.13
N ALA A 69 5.00 -4.30 -3.67
CA ALA A 69 4.40 -5.60 -3.45
C ALA A 69 5.44 -6.71 -3.30
N ALA A 70 5.04 -7.79 -2.63
CA ALA A 70 5.87 -8.96 -2.47
C ALA A 70 6.10 -9.66 -3.81
N ALA A 71 7.37 -9.90 -4.14
CA ALA A 71 7.79 -10.50 -5.40
C ALA A 71 7.22 -11.92 -5.59
N ASP A 72 7.17 -12.72 -4.53
CA ASP A 72 6.66 -14.09 -4.50
C ASP A 72 5.21 -14.22 -4.96
N TYR A 73 4.39 -13.18 -4.76
CA TYR A 73 2.99 -13.18 -5.19
C TYR A 73 2.83 -12.83 -6.67
N PHE A 74 3.40 -11.71 -7.12
CA PHE A 74 3.17 -11.19 -8.47
C PHE A 74 4.04 -11.85 -9.55
N PHE A 75 5.20 -12.39 -9.17
CA PHE A 75 6.12 -12.99 -10.13
C PHE A 75 5.97 -14.51 -10.28
N ARG A 76 5.05 -15.13 -9.53
CA ARG A 76 4.73 -16.54 -9.65
C ARG A 76 4.08 -16.91 -10.99
N ASN A 77 3.27 -16.01 -11.57
CA ASN A 77 2.54 -16.21 -12.81
C ASN A 77 2.95 -15.15 -13.85
N ARG A 78 3.22 -15.56 -15.10
CA ARG A 78 3.61 -14.67 -16.21
C ARG A 78 2.56 -13.58 -16.46
N VAL A 79 1.25 -13.90 -16.37
CA VAL A 79 0.15 -12.96 -16.56
C VAL A 79 0.11 -11.93 -15.43
N LEU A 80 0.20 -12.37 -14.17
CA LEU A 80 0.25 -11.47 -13.02
C LEU A 80 1.48 -10.56 -13.07
N ARG A 81 2.62 -11.10 -13.46
CA ARG A 81 3.84 -10.31 -13.68
C ARG A 81 3.64 -9.25 -14.76
N PHE A 82 3.02 -9.60 -15.89
CA PHE A 82 2.71 -8.65 -16.96
C PHE A 82 1.81 -7.52 -16.44
N ILE A 83 0.70 -7.85 -15.76
CA ILE A 83 -0.20 -6.87 -15.15
C ILE A 83 0.53 -5.98 -14.14
N ALA A 84 1.34 -6.57 -13.27
CA ALA A 84 2.09 -5.87 -12.24
C ALA A 84 3.03 -4.82 -12.82
N VAL A 85 3.74 -5.17 -13.89
CA VAL A 85 4.73 -4.27 -14.52
C VAL A 85 4.06 -3.23 -15.41
N TRP A 86 3.14 -3.65 -16.30
CA TRP A 86 2.60 -2.78 -17.34
C TRP A 86 1.49 -1.85 -16.84
N PHE A 87 0.63 -2.34 -15.96
CA PHE A 87 -0.56 -1.58 -15.52
C PHE A 87 -0.41 -0.98 -14.12
N LEU A 88 0.28 -1.66 -13.20
CA LEU A 88 0.41 -1.19 -11.84
C LEU A 88 1.76 -0.51 -11.56
N GLY A 89 2.81 -0.85 -12.30
CA GLY A 89 4.16 -0.29 -12.10
C GLY A 89 4.74 -0.67 -10.74
N LEU A 90 4.47 -1.90 -10.29
CA LEU A 90 4.87 -2.41 -8.99
C LEU A 90 6.39 -2.46 -8.80
N ILE A 91 6.84 -2.10 -7.61
CA ILE A 91 8.19 -2.38 -7.13
C ILE A 91 8.16 -3.73 -6.41
N PRO A 92 8.87 -4.75 -6.91
CA PRO A 92 8.96 -6.04 -6.23
C PRO A 92 9.88 -5.94 -5.02
N VAL A 93 9.41 -6.42 -3.87
CA VAL A 93 10.23 -6.58 -2.66
C VAL A 93 10.34 -8.05 -2.32
N VAL A 94 11.56 -8.56 -2.25
CA VAL A 94 11.83 -9.92 -1.82
C VAL A 94 11.65 -9.98 -0.31
N ARG A 95 10.70 -10.81 0.16
CA ARG A 95 10.56 -11.06 1.59
C ARG A 95 11.76 -11.90 2.03
N GLY A 96 12.61 -11.36 2.89
CA GLY A 96 13.72 -12.09 3.46
C GLY A 96 13.21 -13.30 4.26
N LYS A 97 13.04 -14.43 3.61
CA LYS A 97 13.25 -15.71 4.25
C LYS A 97 14.75 -15.90 4.25
N THR A 98 15.40 -15.76 5.39
CA THR A 98 16.67 -16.45 5.61
C THR A 98 16.43 -17.88 5.13
N PRO A 99 17.22 -18.41 4.17
CA PRO A 99 17.11 -19.82 3.83
C PRO A 99 17.35 -20.58 5.15
N ARG A 100 16.39 -21.37 5.62
CA ARG A 100 16.67 -22.41 6.61
C ARG A 100 17.72 -23.26 5.94
N ARG A 101 18.95 -23.16 6.38
CA ARG A 101 19.99 -24.12 6.06
C ARG A 101 19.52 -25.46 6.63
N ASP A 102 18.87 -26.22 5.80
CA ASP A 102 18.73 -27.66 6.04
C ASP A 102 20.11 -28.26 5.75
N ARG A 103 20.71 -28.86 6.78
CA ARG A 103 22.09 -29.38 6.78
C ARG A 103 22.29 -30.61 5.93
N SER A 104 21.39 -30.96 5.02
CA SER A 104 21.37 -32.24 4.32
C SER A 104 21.51 -32.22 2.79
N ASP A 105 21.70 -31.04 2.15
CA ASP A 105 21.90 -31.03 0.70
C ASP A 105 23.38 -30.87 0.32
N PRO A 106 23.92 -31.75 -0.58
CA PRO A 106 25.31 -31.68 -1.02
C PRO A 106 25.51 -30.45 -1.94
N VAL A 107 26.59 -29.75 -1.63
CA VAL A 107 27.12 -28.59 -2.31
C VAL A 107 27.18 -28.80 -3.84
N THR A 108 26.35 -28.06 -4.59
CA THR A 108 26.63 -27.79 -5.99
C THR A 108 27.29 -26.42 -6.06
N THR A 109 28.59 -26.46 -6.29
CA THR A 109 29.49 -25.34 -6.45
C THR A 109 29.12 -24.54 -7.69
N ASN A 110 28.54 -23.36 -7.50
CA ASN A 110 28.70 -22.16 -8.32
C ASN A 110 28.15 -20.95 -7.53
N GLU A 111 28.80 -20.66 -6.40
CA GLU A 111 28.62 -19.43 -5.64
C GLU A 111 29.48 -18.34 -6.28
N THR A 112 28.88 -17.58 -7.20
CA THR A 112 29.34 -16.20 -7.41
C THR A 112 28.88 -15.41 -6.20
N LEU A 113 29.81 -14.86 -5.46
CA LEU A 113 29.73 -14.05 -4.24
C LEU A 113 28.39 -13.32 -4.09
N GLY A 114 27.58 -13.76 -3.11
CA GLY A 114 26.28 -13.19 -2.81
C GLY A 114 26.40 -11.78 -2.21
N GLU A 115 26.29 -10.76 -3.04
CA GLU A 115 25.82 -9.47 -2.60
C GLU A 115 24.44 -9.67 -1.98
N SER A 116 24.30 -9.34 -0.70
CA SER A 116 23.02 -9.35 -0.03
C SER A 116 22.12 -8.33 -0.73
N VAL A 117 21.26 -8.82 -1.63
CA VAL A 117 20.34 -7.96 -2.38
C VAL A 117 19.48 -7.21 -1.39
N ASP A 118 19.70 -5.90 -1.26
CA ASP A 118 18.87 -5.04 -0.42
C ASP A 118 17.40 -5.08 -0.90
N PRO A 119 16.49 -5.63 -0.09
CA PRO A 119 15.09 -5.78 -0.50
C PRO A 119 14.40 -4.43 -0.81
N LEU A 120 14.91 -3.33 -0.27
CA LEU A 120 14.35 -1.99 -0.39
C LEU A 120 15.06 -1.12 -1.44
N ALA A 121 16.05 -1.67 -2.17
CA ALA A 121 16.81 -0.92 -3.18
C ALA A 121 15.90 -0.29 -4.25
N GLY A 122 14.91 -1.03 -4.75
CA GLY A 122 13.93 -0.51 -5.71
C GLY A 122 13.10 0.65 -5.16
N CYS A 123 12.73 0.59 -3.87
CA CYS A 123 12.01 1.68 -3.21
C CYS A 123 12.89 2.93 -3.08
N ARG A 124 14.15 2.77 -2.65
CA ARG A 124 15.11 3.90 -2.56
C ARG A 124 15.36 4.54 -3.92
N GLN A 125 15.52 3.73 -4.96
CA GLN A 125 15.69 4.24 -6.32
C GLN A 125 14.47 5.03 -6.81
N ALA A 126 13.25 4.57 -6.51
CA ALA A 126 12.03 5.27 -6.87
C ALA A 126 11.92 6.62 -6.14
N LEU A 127 12.18 6.65 -4.84
CA LEU A 127 12.19 7.90 -4.06
C LEU A 127 13.26 8.88 -4.55
N ALA A 128 14.45 8.41 -4.88
CA ALA A 128 15.52 9.26 -5.45
C ALA A 128 15.14 9.87 -6.81
N LYS A 129 14.23 9.23 -7.57
CA LYS A 129 13.65 9.78 -8.81
C LYS A 129 12.48 10.74 -8.57
N GLY A 130 12.13 11.03 -7.33
CA GLY A 130 10.97 11.86 -7.00
C GLY A 130 9.63 11.14 -7.21
N GLU A 131 9.60 9.81 -7.20
CA GLU A 131 8.38 9.02 -7.35
C GLU A 131 7.63 8.92 -6.00
N ILE A 132 6.34 8.56 -6.06
CA ILE A 132 5.48 8.37 -4.91
C ILE A 132 5.30 6.88 -4.68
N ILE A 133 5.71 6.37 -3.53
CA ILE A 133 5.57 4.97 -3.16
C ILE A 133 4.24 4.74 -2.45
N ILE A 134 3.55 3.65 -2.77
CA ILE A 134 2.42 3.12 -2.00
C ILE A 134 2.88 1.85 -1.30
N LEU A 135 2.79 1.83 0.03
CA LEU A 135 3.23 0.73 0.87
C LEU A 135 2.11 0.30 1.82
N PHE A 136 1.93 -1.01 1.96
CA PHE A 136 1.11 -1.61 3.00
C PHE A 136 2.01 -2.12 4.12
N PRO A 137 2.10 -1.43 5.27
CA PRO A 137 3.09 -1.76 6.30
C PRO A 137 2.82 -3.10 6.99
N GLU A 138 1.63 -3.65 6.88
CA GLU A 138 1.26 -5.01 7.32
C GLU A 138 1.97 -6.10 6.48
N GLY A 139 2.26 -5.79 5.22
CA GLY A 139 2.94 -6.68 4.28
C GLY A 139 2.12 -7.87 3.78
N THR A 140 0.93 -8.08 4.28
CA THR A 140 -0.06 -9.08 3.84
C THR A 140 -1.45 -8.53 4.11
N ARG A 141 -2.47 -9.02 3.38
CA ARG A 141 -3.86 -8.69 3.70
C ARG A 141 -4.24 -9.32 5.03
N GLY A 142 -4.77 -8.49 5.94
CA GLY A 142 -5.32 -8.89 7.22
C GLY A 142 -6.82 -9.24 7.15
N GLU A 143 -7.45 -9.33 8.32
CA GLU A 143 -8.90 -9.35 8.44
C GLU A 143 -9.48 -7.97 8.08
N PRO A 144 -10.70 -7.92 7.53
CA PRO A 144 -11.33 -6.66 7.17
C PRO A 144 -11.39 -5.68 8.34
N GLU A 145 -10.87 -4.47 8.11
CA GLU A 145 -10.91 -3.35 9.06
C GLU A 145 -10.16 -3.58 10.39
N VAL A 146 -9.35 -4.64 10.47
CA VAL A 146 -8.46 -4.93 11.61
C VAL A 146 -7.03 -4.69 11.16
N LEU A 147 -6.34 -3.76 11.82
CA LEU A 147 -4.93 -3.48 11.55
C LEU A 147 -4.07 -4.64 12.06
N SER A 148 -3.34 -5.29 11.16
CA SER A 148 -2.38 -6.33 11.53
C SER A 148 -1.06 -5.70 12.02
N ARG A 149 -0.22 -6.51 12.66
CA ARG A 149 1.10 -6.06 13.12
C ARG A 149 1.92 -5.42 12.01
N LEU A 150 2.44 -4.22 12.25
CA LEU A 150 3.23 -3.48 11.30
C LEU A 150 4.66 -4.02 11.20
N LYS A 151 5.19 -4.06 9.99
CA LYS A 151 6.56 -4.51 9.70
C LYS A 151 7.53 -3.34 9.70
N PRO A 152 8.77 -3.53 10.12
CA PRO A 152 9.75 -2.45 10.24
C PRO A 152 10.34 -1.98 8.90
N GLY A 153 9.88 -2.52 7.76
CA GLY A 153 10.41 -2.17 6.43
C GLY A 153 10.35 -0.67 6.13
N LEU A 154 9.27 0.00 6.53
CA LEU A 154 9.14 1.45 6.37
C LEU A 154 10.22 2.21 7.17
N TRP A 155 10.46 1.84 8.41
CA TRP A 155 11.51 2.45 9.23
C TRP A 155 12.89 2.30 8.59
N HIS A 156 13.21 1.10 8.09
CA HIS A 156 14.49 0.84 7.40
C HIS A 156 14.61 1.63 6.09
N LEU A 157 13.50 1.89 5.41
CA LEU A 157 13.48 2.69 4.19
C LEU A 157 13.81 4.17 4.48
N LEU A 158 13.27 4.70 5.58
CA LEU A 158 13.43 6.11 5.97
C LEU A 158 14.74 6.43 6.68
N LYS A 159 15.43 5.43 7.24
CA LYS A 159 16.66 5.64 8.04
C LYS A 159 17.70 6.54 7.36
N ASN A 160 17.81 6.46 6.03
CA ASN A 160 18.76 7.24 5.24
C ASN A 160 18.11 8.44 4.53
N GLN A 161 16.80 8.64 4.66
CA GLN A 161 16.00 9.67 3.99
C GLN A 161 14.85 10.13 4.91
N PRO A 162 15.17 10.63 6.13
CA PRO A 162 14.17 10.95 7.15
C PRO A 162 13.25 12.13 6.76
N GLU A 163 13.66 12.94 5.78
CA GLU A 163 12.92 14.09 5.27
C GLU A 163 11.74 13.71 4.37
N ILE A 164 11.69 12.46 3.89
CA ILE A 164 10.61 12.03 2.99
C ILE A 164 9.29 11.95 3.75
N PRO A 165 8.25 12.69 3.30
CA PRO A 165 6.96 12.68 3.99
C PRO A 165 6.27 11.32 3.87
N VAL A 166 5.83 10.79 5.01
CA VAL A 166 5.01 9.58 5.12
C VAL A 166 3.58 9.97 5.43
N ILE A 167 2.66 9.70 4.53
CA ILE A 167 1.25 10.06 4.67
C ILE A 167 0.43 8.79 4.95
N PRO A 168 -0.12 8.63 6.17
CA PRO A 168 -0.97 7.50 6.50
C PRO A 168 -2.38 7.70 5.92
N ILE A 169 -2.95 6.63 5.37
CA ILE A 169 -4.30 6.60 4.81
C ILE A 169 -5.02 5.39 5.39
N TYR A 170 -6.14 5.63 6.06
CA TYR A 170 -7.00 4.54 6.54
C TYR A 170 -8.15 4.35 5.56
N LEU A 171 -8.24 3.13 5.00
CA LEU A 171 -9.29 2.71 4.08
C LEU A 171 -10.35 1.93 4.85
N GLN A 172 -11.60 2.36 4.73
CA GLN A 172 -12.75 1.74 5.40
C GLN A 172 -13.81 1.32 4.38
N GLY A 173 -14.43 0.18 4.60
CA GLY A 173 -15.50 -0.35 3.77
C GLY A 173 -15.04 -1.33 2.69
N LEU A 174 -13.77 -1.33 2.29
CA LEU A 174 -13.25 -2.19 1.21
C LEU A 174 -13.27 -3.68 1.57
N GLY A 175 -13.04 -4.03 2.83
CA GLY A 175 -13.14 -5.41 3.29
C GLY A 175 -14.55 -5.98 3.22
N LYS A 176 -15.58 -5.11 3.27
CA LYS A 176 -17.00 -5.49 3.09
C LYS A 176 -17.37 -5.52 1.62
N SER A 177 -16.79 -4.64 0.79
CA SER A 177 -17.04 -4.62 -0.65
C SER A 177 -16.49 -5.86 -1.35
N MET A 178 -15.30 -6.33 -0.98
CA MET A 178 -14.70 -7.52 -1.55
C MET A 178 -13.93 -8.29 -0.48
N PRO A 179 -14.59 -9.15 0.30
CA PRO A 179 -13.96 -10.00 1.30
C PRO A 179 -12.89 -10.93 0.69
N LYS A 180 -12.02 -11.44 1.55
CA LYS A 180 -10.99 -12.39 1.14
C LYS A 180 -11.63 -13.67 0.59
N GLY A 181 -11.33 -13.99 -0.67
CA GLY A 181 -11.90 -15.15 -1.39
C GLY A 181 -12.95 -14.78 -2.43
N GLU A 182 -13.54 -13.60 -2.36
CA GLU A 182 -14.49 -13.11 -3.35
C GLU A 182 -13.77 -12.40 -4.52
N TRP A 183 -14.36 -12.51 -5.72
CA TRP A 183 -13.83 -11.93 -6.95
C TRP A 183 -14.70 -10.81 -7.51
N ILE A 184 -15.96 -10.74 -7.07
CA ILE A 184 -16.92 -9.74 -7.54
C ILE A 184 -17.12 -8.73 -6.42
N PRO A 185 -16.75 -7.45 -6.62
CA PRO A 185 -16.98 -6.43 -5.61
C PRO A 185 -18.47 -6.11 -5.50
N ILE A 186 -18.98 -6.10 -4.28
CA ILE A 186 -20.32 -5.61 -3.97
C ILE A 186 -20.26 -4.09 -3.86
N PRO A 187 -21.22 -3.33 -4.42
CA PRO A 187 -21.28 -1.89 -4.24
C PRO A 187 -21.35 -1.54 -2.75
N PHE A 188 -20.35 -0.82 -2.26
CA PHE A 188 -20.29 -0.41 -0.86
C PHE A 188 -19.60 0.94 -0.76
N PHE A 189 -20.07 1.78 0.17
CA PHE A 189 -19.45 3.07 0.40
C PHE A 189 -18.06 2.91 1.02
N VAL A 190 -17.08 3.55 0.41
CA VAL A 190 -15.69 3.52 0.85
C VAL A 190 -15.27 4.90 1.33
N ASP A 191 -14.73 4.98 2.52
CA ASP A 191 -14.10 6.20 3.04
C ASP A 191 -12.58 6.02 3.08
N ALA A 192 -11.85 7.02 2.57
CA ALA A 192 -10.41 7.14 2.69
C ALA A 192 -10.06 8.31 3.61
N TYR A 193 -9.49 8.03 4.78
CA TYR A 193 -9.09 9.03 5.78
C TYR A 193 -7.60 9.33 5.65
N VAL A 194 -7.26 10.52 5.14
CA VAL A 194 -5.87 10.94 4.99
C VAL A 194 -5.37 11.58 6.27
N GLY A 195 -4.36 10.99 6.90
CA GLY A 195 -3.71 11.48 8.10
C GLY A 195 -2.78 12.68 7.83
N ARG A 196 -2.19 13.21 8.90
CA ARG A 196 -1.08 14.17 8.77
C ARG A 196 0.20 13.44 8.43
N PRO A 197 1.17 14.05 7.73
CA PRO A 197 2.48 13.48 7.54
C PRO A 197 3.10 13.08 8.89
N LEU A 198 3.68 11.89 8.96
CA LEU A 198 4.34 11.38 10.15
C LEU A 198 5.83 11.74 10.10
N PRO A 199 6.38 12.36 11.15
CA PRO A 199 7.81 12.59 11.26
C PRO A 199 8.53 11.25 11.47
N TYR A 200 9.76 11.15 10.95
CA TYR A 200 10.63 10.02 11.24
C TYR A 200 11.18 10.11 12.66
N ASP A 201 11.31 8.96 13.32
CA ASP A 201 12.01 8.82 14.59
C ASP A 201 13.11 7.79 14.46
N ASN A 202 14.27 8.07 15.06
CA ASN A 202 15.42 7.15 15.08
C ASN A 202 15.17 5.93 15.98
N ASP A 203 14.30 6.06 16.98
CA ASP A 203 13.85 4.90 17.76
C ASP A 203 12.79 4.13 16.96
N LYS A 204 13.17 2.92 16.55
CA LYS A 204 12.31 2.04 15.78
C LYS A 204 11.04 1.65 16.52
N ALA A 205 11.13 1.39 17.82
CA ALA A 205 9.97 0.94 18.59
C ALA A 205 8.97 2.09 18.74
N LEU A 206 9.45 3.28 19.08
CA LEU A 206 8.65 4.48 19.19
C LEU A 206 8.01 4.87 17.83
N TYR A 207 8.77 4.78 16.74
CA TYR A 207 8.24 5.06 15.40
C TYR A 207 7.09 4.11 15.01
N LEU A 208 7.27 2.80 15.24
CA LEU A 208 6.23 1.81 14.95
C LEU A 208 4.99 2.01 15.83
N GLN A 209 5.18 2.32 17.12
CA GLN A 209 4.08 2.65 18.03
C GLN A 209 3.32 3.89 17.56
N THR A 210 4.02 4.98 17.21
CA THR A 210 3.41 6.20 16.67
C THR A 210 2.60 5.93 15.41
N LEU A 211 3.08 5.01 14.56
CA LEU A 211 2.41 4.59 13.36
C LEU A 211 1.10 3.81 13.67
N GLU A 212 1.16 2.87 14.61
CA GLU A 212 -0.01 2.12 15.09
C GLU A 212 -1.06 3.05 15.71
N ASP A 213 -0.65 3.97 16.57
CA ASP A 213 -1.53 4.97 17.20
C ASP A 213 -2.18 5.87 16.15
N CYS A 214 -1.44 6.27 15.13
CA CYS A 214 -1.98 7.07 14.04
C CYS A 214 -3.09 6.32 13.29
N PHE A 215 -2.88 5.05 12.93
CA PHE A 215 -3.92 4.23 12.31
C PHE A 215 -5.12 4.02 13.22
N ALA A 216 -4.92 3.80 14.53
CA ALA A 216 -6.00 3.67 15.50
C ALA A 216 -6.86 4.93 15.56
N VAL A 217 -6.24 6.12 15.58
CA VAL A 217 -6.97 7.41 15.54
C VAL A 217 -7.75 7.57 14.23
N LEU A 218 -7.18 7.20 13.09
CA LEU A 218 -7.87 7.28 11.81
C LEU A 218 -9.05 6.30 11.74
N ALA A 219 -8.89 5.09 12.25
CA ALA A 219 -9.96 4.07 12.34
C ALA A 219 -11.13 4.54 13.22
N THR A 220 -10.85 5.15 14.38
CA THR A 220 -11.88 5.67 15.28
C THR A 220 -12.72 6.76 14.60
N LYS A 221 -12.11 7.64 13.81
CA LYS A 221 -12.84 8.66 13.04
C LYS A 221 -13.81 8.04 12.04
N GLY A 222 -13.42 6.93 11.43
CA GLY A 222 -14.27 6.15 10.56
C GLY A 222 -15.46 5.54 11.29
N ALA A 223 -15.21 4.84 12.40
CA ALA A 223 -16.23 4.17 13.18
C ALA A 223 -17.29 5.14 13.74
N THR A 224 -16.88 6.32 14.21
CA THR A 224 -17.79 7.34 14.75
C THR A 224 -18.78 7.82 13.70
N ARG A 225 -18.39 7.89 12.44
CA ARG A 225 -19.27 8.31 11.36
C ARG A 225 -20.30 7.25 10.99
N LEU A 226 -19.90 5.99 10.92
CA LEU A 226 -20.83 4.89 10.64
C LEU A 226 -21.98 4.88 11.64
N ARG A 227 -21.70 5.14 12.93
CA ARG A 227 -22.73 5.26 13.96
C ARG A 227 -23.68 6.44 13.77
N ARG A 228 -23.22 7.55 13.15
CA ARG A 228 -24.06 8.74 12.89
C ARG A 228 -24.92 8.61 11.64
N THR A 229 -24.57 7.73 10.73
CA THR A 229 -25.31 7.53 9.47
C THR A 229 -26.30 6.36 9.54
N LEU A 230 -26.21 5.50 10.55
CA LEU A 230 -27.22 4.49 10.82
C LEU A 230 -28.39 5.15 11.56
N PRO A 231 -29.65 4.94 11.12
CA PRO A 231 -30.79 5.38 11.89
C PRO A 231 -30.69 4.74 13.29
N THR A 232 -30.79 5.55 14.33
CA THR A 232 -31.02 5.06 15.68
C THR A 232 -32.36 4.34 15.66
N ASP A 233 -32.33 3.02 15.79
CA ASP A 233 -33.54 2.27 16.15
C ASP A 233 -34.02 2.79 17.53
N GLU A 234 -34.80 3.85 17.51
CA GLU A 234 -35.66 4.20 18.66
C GLU A 234 -36.77 3.15 18.71
N ARG A 235 -36.63 2.21 19.63
CA ARG A 235 -37.72 1.39 20.10
C ARG A 235 -38.47 2.14 21.20
#